data_2811a7ec80354d7728eecf29902bb1b4
#
_entry.id   2811a7ec80354d7728eecf29902bb1b4
#
_cell.length_a   1.000
_cell.length_b   1.000
_cell.length_c   1.000
_cell.angle_alpha   90.00
_cell.angle_beta   90.00
_cell.angle_gamma   90.00
#
_symmetry.space_group_name_H-M   'P 1'
#
loop_
_entity.id
_entity.type
_entity.pdbx_description
1 polymer ?
#
loop_
_entity_poly.entity_id
_entity_poly.type
_entity_poly.pdbx_seq_one_letter_code
_entity_poly.pdbx_strand_id
1 'polypeptide(L)'
;VNNQVLGMVRQWQTLFYEGRYSNTILRDKVDFVKLAEAMGAVGIRVTRREELAEAIQKAIELNTTVVLDCIIDSDDKVFPMVPAGANIEDAFDEEDLKAKDK
;
A
#
# COMPACT_ATOMS: atom_id res chain seq x y z
N VAL A 1 1.32 3.75 5.39
CA VAL A 1 1.67 2.69 4.42
C VAL A 1 1.46 3.24 3.02
N ASN A 2 2.52 3.25 2.22
CA ASN A 2 2.54 3.91 0.92
C ASN A 2 3.03 2.93 -0.17
N ASN A 3 2.11 2.43 -0.96
CA ASN A 3 2.40 1.58 -2.11
C ASN A 3 2.62 2.36 -3.42
N GLN A 4 2.54 3.69 -3.39
CA GLN A 4 2.78 4.60 -4.51
C GLN A 4 1.84 4.41 -5.71
N VAL A 5 0.72 3.76 -5.50
CA VAL A 5 -0.32 3.51 -6.51
C VAL A 5 -1.72 3.68 -5.90
N LEU A 6 -2.74 3.71 -6.74
CA LEU A 6 -4.13 3.49 -6.32
C LEU A 6 -4.33 1.98 -6.19
N GLY A 7 -3.99 1.43 -5.01
CA GLY A 7 -3.76 0.00 -4.81
C GLY A 7 -4.93 -0.90 -5.20
N MET A 8 -6.13 -0.60 -4.73
CA MET A 8 -7.29 -1.41 -5.06
C MET A 8 -7.65 -1.33 -6.55
N VAL A 9 -7.55 -0.16 -7.17
CA VAL A 9 -7.77 -0.01 -8.61
C VAL A 9 -6.72 -0.81 -9.41
N ARG A 10 -5.45 -0.71 -9.02
CA ARG A 10 -4.37 -1.48 -9.62
C ARG A 10 -4.58 -2.99 -9.46
N GLN A 11 -5.04 -3.46 -8.29
CA GLN A 11 -5.34 -4.86 -8.06
C GLN A 11 -6.42 -5.37 -9.01
N TRP A 12 -7.48 -4.59 -9.25
CA TRP A 12 -8.51 -4.92 -10.22
C TRP A 12 -7.97 -4.94 -11.65
N GLN A 13 -7.13 -3.99 -12.02
CA GLN A 13 -6.50 -3.96 -13.34
C GLN A 13 -5.62 -5.22 -13.54
N THR A 14 -4.92 -5.67 -12.50
CA THR A 14 -4.13 -6.90 -12.55
C THR A 14 -5.02 -8.13 -12.73
N LEU A 15 -6.06 -8.26 -11.91
CA LEU A 15 -6.86 -9.49 -11.82
C LEU A 15 -7.91 -9.62 -12.93
N PHE A 16 -8.53 -8.53 -13.35
CA PHE A 16 -9.70 -8.55 -14.23
C PHE A 16 -9.49 -7.88 -15.60
N TYR A 17 -8.42 -7.13 -15.77
CA TYR A 17 -8.15 -6.35 -16.98
C TYR A 17 -6.78 -6.63 -17.59
N GLU A 18 -6.26 -7.84 -17.40
CA GLU A 18 -5.03 -8.33 -18.03
C GLU A 18 -3.78 -7.46 -17.74
N GLY A 19 -3.74 -6.80 -16.60
CA GLY A 19 -2.65 -5.91 -16.24
C GLY A 19 -2.56 -4.64 -17.08
N ARG A 20 -3.66 -4.24 -17.71
CA ARG A 20 -3.73 -2.98 -18.48
C ARG A 20 -3.87 -1.79 -17.53
N TYR A 21 -2.73 -1.31 -17.01
CA TYR A 21 -2.67 -0.23 -16.05
C TYR A 21 -2.88 1.13 -16.72
N SER A 22 -3.72 1.97 -16.10
CA SER A 22 -3.98 3.32 -16.58
C SER A 22 -4.25 4.25 -15.40
N ASN A 23 -3.50 5.34 -15.31
CA ASN A 23 -3.67 6.44 -14.33
C ASN A 23 -3.68 5.98 -12.86
N THR A 24 -2.98 4.90 -12.51
CA THR A 24 -2.95 4.34 -11.16
C THR A 24 -1.60 4.47 -10.45
N ILE A 25 -0.58 4.93 -11.14
CA ILE A 25 0.77 5.13 -10.58
C ILE A 25 0.87 6.56 -10.05
N LEU A 26 1.14 6.69 -8.75
CA LEU A 26 1.28 7.96 -8.04
C LEU A 26 2.72 8.24 -7.62
N ARG A 27 3.67 7.41 -8.05
CA ARG A 27 5.09 7.59 -7.75
C ARG A 27 5.54 8.99 -8.19
N ASP A 28 6.32 9.66 -7.36
CA ASP A 28 6.87 10.99 -7.60
C ASP A 28 5.81 12.13 -7.70
N LYS A 29 4.56 11.86 -7.33
CA LYS A 29 3.51 12.89 -7.29
C LYS A 29 3.49 13.66 -5.97
N VAL A 30 3.61 12.97 -4.86
CA VAL A 30 3.61 13.55 -3.52
C VAL A 30 4.73 12.93 -2.68
N ASP A 31 5.57 13.77 -2.10
CA ASP A 31 6.52 13.38 -1.06
C ASP A 31 5.88 13.65 0.31
N PHE A 32 5.41 12.59 0.97
CA PHE A 32 4.67 12.72 2.23
C PHE A 32 5.54 13.17 3.40
N VAL A 33 6.85 12.90 3.38
CA VAL A 33 7.78 13.43 4.38
C VAL A 33 7.89 14.95 4.25
N LYS A 34 8.09 15.46 3.05
CA LYS A 34 8.14 16.91 2.79
C LYS A 34 6.80 17.58 3.11
N LEU A 35 5.69 16.92 2.78
CA LEU A 35 4.36 17.44 3.12
C LEU A 35 4.17 17.55 4.64
N ALA A 36 4.54 16.53 5.39
CA ALA A 36 4.49 16.55 6.86
C ALA A 36 5.32 17.71 7.44
N GLU A 37 6.55 17.88 6.97
CA GLU A 37 7.44 18.96 7.41
C GLU A 37 6.88 20.34 7.06
N ALA A 38 6.30 20.50 5.87
CA ALA A 38 5.65 21.74 5.46
C ALA A 38 4.45 22.12 6.34
N MET A 39 3.78 21.13 6.92
CA MET A 39 2.67 21.30 7.87
C MET A 39 3.12 21.40 9.34
N GLY A 40 4.41 21.43 9.60
CA GLY A 40 4.96 21.54 10.95
C GLY A 40 5.04 20.22 11.73
N ALA A 41 4.86 19.09 11.08
CA ALA A 41 5.07 17.77 11.67
C ALA A 41 6.47 17.23 11.38
N VAL A 42 6.85 16.14 12.04
CA VAL A 42 8.07 15.39 11.72
C VAL A 42 7.73 14.29 10.72
N GLY A 43 8.45 14.23 9.62
CA GLY A 43 8.32 13.17 8.62
C GLY A 43 9.47 12.16 8.71
N ILE A 44 9.15 10.88 8.74
CA ILE A 44 10.13 9.79 8.73
C ILE A 44 9.77 8.82 7.61
N ARG A 45 10.72 8.55 6.71
CA ARG A 45 10.53 7.55 5.65
C ARG A 45 11.15 6.23 6.06
N VAL A 46 10.38 5.15 5.89
CA VAL A 46 10.81 3.78 6.13
C VAL A 46 10.74 3.03 4.80
N THR A 47 11.86 2.51 4.34
CA THR A 47 11.97 1.79 3.07
C THR A 47 12.31 0.33 3.25
N ARG A 48 12.76 -0.07 4.44
CA ARG A 48 13.12 -1.44 4.78
C ARG A 48 12.45 -1.86 6.07
N ARG A 49 12.04 -3.10 6.13
CA ARG A 49 11.35 -3.67 7.29
C ARG A 49 12.14 -3.54 8.60
N GLU A 50 13.46 -3.69 8.53
CA GLU A 50 14.36 -3.61 9.67
C GLU A 50 14.36 -2.24 10.34
N GLU A 51 14.04 -1.17 9.60
CA GLU A 51 14.00 0.20 10.08
C GLU A 51 12.71 0.53 10.85
N LEU A 52 11.66 -0.30 10.71
CA LEU A 52 10.31 0.03 11.18
C LEU A 52 10.24 0.18 12.70
N ALA A 53 10.81 -0.76 13.44
CA ALA A 53 10.78 -0.75 14.90
C ALA A 53 11.45 0.51 15.47
N GLU A 54 12.61 0.86 14.94
CA GLU A 54 13.36 2.07 15.35
C GLU A 54 12.58 3.34 15.00
N ALA A 55 11.97 3.40 13.81
CA ALA A 55 11.17 4.53 13.37
C ALA A 55 9.94 4.75 14.28
N ILE A 56 9.25 3.69 14.66
CA ILE A 56 8.12 3.75 15.60
C ILE A 56 8.59 4.22 16.98
N GLN A 57 9.69 3.67 17.48
CA GLN A 57 10.25 4.08 18.77
C GLN A 57 10.60 5.56 18.78
N LYS A 58 11.27 6.03 17.74
CA LYS A 58 11.62 7.45 17.57
C LYS A 58 10.38 8.34 17.50
N ALA A 59 9.33 7.91 16.79
CA ALA A 59 8.07 8.63 16.70
C ALA A 59 7.41 8.82 18.08
N ILE A 60 7.45 7.80 18.94
CA ILE A 60 6.93 7.84 20.30
C ILE A 60 7.77 8.80 21.18
N GLU A 61 9.10 8.71 21.10
CA GLU A 61 10.03 9.50 21.90
C GLU A 61 9.97 11.00 21.59
N LEU A 62 9.70 11.38 20.34
CA LEU A 62 9.60 12.77 19.91
C LEU A 62 8.43 13.52 20.57
N ASN A 63 7.41 12.81 21.03
CA ASN A 63 6.22 13.37 21.69
C ASN A 63 5.61 14.57 20.92
N THR A 64 5.52 14.46 19.63
CA THR A 64 4.93 15.44 18.71
C THR A 64 4.22 14.73 17.57
N THR A 65 3.60 15.47 16.67
CA THR A 65 2.99 14.89 15.49
C THR A 65 4.06 14.33 14.55
N VAL A 66 3.98 13.05 14.25
CA VAL A 66 4.91 12.34 13.35
C VAL A 66 4.14 11.62 12.26
N VAL A 67 4.61 11.75 11.04
CA VAL A 67 4.13 10.98 9.89
C VAL A 67 5.21 9.97 9.50
N LEU A 68 4.88 8.69 9.60
CA LEU A 68 5.74 7.60 9.10
C LEU A 68 5.28 7.24 7.69
N ASP A 69 6.11 7.55 6.69
CA ASP A 69 5.90 7.16 5.29
C ASP A 69 6.56 5.80 5.04
N CYS A 70 5.81 4.72 5.24
CA CYS A 70 6.29 3.36 5.08
C CYS A 70 6.06 2.92 3.63
N ILE A 71 7.14 2.86 2.86
CA ILE A 71 7.11 2.44 1.46
C ILE A 71 7.00 0.92 1.37
N ILE A 72 5.99 0.45 0.63
CA ILE A 72 5.76 -0.97 0.37
C ILE A 72 5.71 -1.24 -1.14
N ASP A 73 5.67 -2.51 -1.52
CA ASP A 73 5.55 -2.90 -2.93
C ASP A 73 4.22 -2.45 -3.52
N SER A 74 4.25 -1.98 -4.77
CA SER A 74 3.06 -1.51 -5.50
C SER A 74 2.10 -2.64 -5.88
N ASP A 75 2.58 -3.87 -5.92
CA ASP A 75 1.82 -5.05 -6.30
C ASP A 75 1.37 -5.92 -5.12
N ASP A 76 1.65 -5.48 -3.88
CA ASP A 76 1.06 -6.08 -2.70
C ASP A 76 -0.47 -6.01 -2.77
N LYS A 77 -1.10 -7.17 -2.71
CA LYS A 77 -2.55 -7.31 -2.86
C LYS A 77 -3.26 -7.48 -1.52
N VAL A 78 -4.52 -7.09 -1.50
CA VAL A 78 -5.40 -7.28 -0.34
C VAL A 78 -6.27 -8.50 -0.57
N PHE A 79 -6.09 -9.52 0.25
CA PHE A 79 -6.88 -10.75 0.25
C PHE A 79 -7.42 -11.07 1.65
N PRO A 80 -8.52 -11.83 1.79
CA PRO A 80 -9.36 -12.34 0.70
C PRO A 80 -10.16 -11.24 -0.01
N MET A 81 -10.58 -11.50 -1.23
CA MET A 81 -11.34 -10.57 -2.06
C MET A 81 -12.66 -11.21 -2.50
N VAL A 82 -13.76 -10.47 -2.41
CA VAL A 82 -15.06 -10.89 -2.93
C VAL A 82 -15.24 -10.31 -4.32
N PRO A 83 -15.50 -11.13 -5.36
CA PRO A 83 -15.77 -10.62 -6.70
C PRO A 83 -17.02 -9.74 -6.73
N ALA A 84 -17.05 -8.73 -7.61
CA ALA A 84 -18.19 -7.84 -7.75
C ALA A 84 -19.47 -8.63 -8.08
N GLY A 85 -20.53 -8.42 -7.29
CA GLY A 85 -21.81 -9.10 -7.44
C GLY A 85 -21.87 -10.51 -6.85
N ALA A 86 -20.80 -11.00 -6.23
CA ALA A 86 -20.75 -12.30 -5.59
C ALA A 86 -21.11 -12.22 -4.10
N ASN A 87 -21.40 -13.38 -3.48
CA ASN A 87 -21.60 -13.50 -2.05
C ASN A 87 -20.26 -13.54 -1.30
N ILE A 88 -20.29 -13.29 0.01
CA ILE A 88 -19.09 -13.35 0.85
C ILE A 88 -18.46 -14.76 0.87
N GLU A 89 -19.25 -15.80 0.68
CA GLU A 89 -18.80 -17.19 0.57
C GLU A 89 -17.96 -17.47 -0.67
N ASP A 90 -18.05 -16.59 -1.69
CA ASP A 90 -17.28 -16.65 -2.92
C ASP A 90 -15.94 -15.90 -2.83
N ALA A 91 -15.55 -15.48 -1.63
CA ALA A 91 -14.26 -14.82 -1.40
C ALA A 91 -13.11 -15.74 -1.84
N PHE A 92 -12.12 -15.15 -2.47
CA PHE A 92 -10.92 -15.87 -2.94
C PHE A 92 -9.64 -15.21 -2.45
N ASP A 93 -8.58 -15.96 -2.41
CA ASP A 93 -7.24 -15.51 -2.05
C ASP A 93 -6.21 -15.81 -3.15
N GLU A 94 -4.95 -15.60 -2.86
CA GLU A 94 -3.87 -15.84 -3.81
C GLU A 94 -3.69 -17.32 -4.17
N GLU A 95 -4.01 -18.24 -3.25
CA GLU A 95 -3.88 -19.69 -3.48
C GLU A 95 -4.96 -20.16 -4.46
N ASP A 96 -6.18 -19.62 -4.34
CA ASP A 96 -7.27 -19.92 -5.28
C ASP A 96 -6.94 -19.49 -6.70
N LEU A 97 -6.23 -18.38 -6.87
CA LEU A 97 -5.76 -17.94 -8.20
C LEU A 97 -4.75 -18.92 -8.79
N LYS A 98 -3.78 -19.38 -8.00
CA LYS A 98 -2.76 -20.35 -8.44
C LYS A 98 -3.38 -21.72 -8.80
N ALA A 99 -4.48 -22.09 -8.16
CA ALA A 99 -5.18 -23.35 -8.46
C ALA A 99 -5.91 -23.32 -9.80
N LYS A 100 -6.34 -22.16 -10.29
CA LYS A 100 -7.02 -22.00 -11.58
C LYS A 100 -6.05 -22.03 -12.78
N ASP A 101 -4.78 -21.73 -12.59
CA ASP A 101 -3.75 -21.74 -13.64
C ASP A 101 -3.16 -23.15 -13.89
N LYS A 102 -3.63 -24.15 -13.20
CA LYS A 102 -3.29 -25.56 -13.39
C LYS A 102 -4.39 -26.31 -14.12
#